data_1560fb64581685e13b4fbe7fe53c80be
#
_entry.id   1560fb64581685e13b4fbe7fe53c80be
#
_cell.length_a   1.000
_cell.length_b   1.000
_cell.length_c   1.000
_cell.angle_alpha   90.00
_cell.angle_beta   90.00
_cell.angle_gamma   90.00
#
_symmetry.space_group_name_H-M   'P 1'
#
loop_
_entity.id
_entity.type
_entity.pdbx_description
1 polymer ?
#
loop_
_entity_poly.entity_id
_entity_poly.type
_entity_poly.pdbx_seq_one_letter_code
_entity_poly.pdbx_strand_id
1 'polypeptide(L)'
;MKSAVVLASLLTALPAGAAAASTPIPVARAGIVFARAHALCGADGGRLWGLSLCGPLMLADPRTRAAIANVPVPGAQRAGAYYRFTLPADTPIANAPFEYEGIRFAQVMWPLTGSADEQAVTLMHESFHRIQPRLGFVVRGARNDATTISGDPALDTETGRIWLRGEIHALRAALTASGAARRKALTDALRLRAFRHAILPSTVAPEHELDIIEGLAESTGIDIGLPPARRIGYTLRDMRLVENAPSYAREFCYAIGPAYSELLDAAEPHWRRTVTMRTSIAALAARAYGITVVTPSAAAARAILARYGGARIQWEEAARQARTAARDARYRAELITGRTLRLPMRDFRIGFNPNEVQRLDRYGSVYHHVNVSAPWGSLVVTHGDALIDRDFSALTVAAPAPLTGPKLHGPGWTLTLSSGTRIVPDRRKPGSYAVTWPAAGSR
;
A
#
# COMPACT_ATOMS: atom_id res chain seq x y z
N MET A 1 -8.82 -20.55 3.59
CA MET A 1 -8.24 -19.29 4.02
C MET A 1 -7.55 -18.70 2.79
N LYS A 2 -8.20 -17.76 2.10
CA LYS A 2 -7.69 -17.14 0.87
C LYS A 2 -7.20 -15.73 1.24
N SER A 3 -5.91 -15.50 0.99
CA SER A 3 -5.20 -14.26 1.30
C SER A 3 -5.84 -13.08 0.57
N ALA A 4 -6.11 -12.01 1.32
CA ALA A 4 -6.46 -10.71 0.75
C ALA A 4 -5.29 -10.24 -0.13
N VAL A 5 -5.57 -9.87 -1.37
CA VAL A 5 -4.59 -9.20 -2.24
C VAL A 5 -4.55 -7.75 -1.79
N VAL A 6 -3.69 -7.47 -0.83
CA VAL A 6 -3.26 -6.10 -0.54
C VAL A 6 -2.21 -5.76 -1.59
N LEU A 7 -2.48 -4.78 -2.42
CA LEU A 7 -1.50 -4.20 -3.34
C LEU A 7 -0.45 -3.41 -2.55
N ALA A 8 0.45 -4.13 -1.86
CA ALA A 8 1.61 -3.54 -1.23
C ALA A 8 2.85 -3.92 -2.02
N SER A 9 3.63 -2.95 -2.40
CA SER A 9 4.88 -3.08 -3.14
C SER A 9 5.87 -3.98 -2.41
N LEU A 10 6.06 -5.21 -2.91
CA LEU A 10 7.05 -6.17 -2.41
C LEU A 10 8.42 -5.85 -2.99
N LEU A 11 9.26 -5.17 -2.24
CA LEU A 11 10.71 -5.15 -2.46
C LEU A 11 11.32 -6.33 -1.71
N THR A 12 11.45 -7.49 -2.35
CA THR A 12 12.24 -8.61 -1.83
C THR A 12 13.67 -8.48 -2.33
N ALA A 13 14.59 -8.07 -1.47
CA ALA A 13 16.02 -8.24 -1.71
C ALA A 13 16.42 -9.68 -1.33
N LEU A 14 16.70 -10.52 -2.32
CA LEU A 14 17.34 -11.83 -2.13
C LEU A 14 18.85 -11.66 -2.02
N PRO A 15 19.55 -12.55 -1.27
CA PRO A 15 21.00 -12.50 -1.16
C PRO A 15 21.67 -12.70 -2.53
N ALA A 16 22.77 -11.97 -2.76
CA ALA A 16 23.62 -12.14 -3.93
C ALA A 16 24.38 -13.49 -3.82
N GLY A 17 23.73 -14.55 -4.24
CA GLY A 17 24.33 -15.84 -4.54
C GLY A 17 24.16 -16.08 -6.03
N ALA A 18 25.25 -16.42 -6.74
CA ALA A 18 25.41 -16.79 -8.14
C ALA A 18 24.24 -16.39 -9.06
N ALA A 19 24.49 -15.56 -10.06
CA ALA A 19 23.52 -15.14 -11.06
C ALA A 19 22.82 -16.39 -11.65
N ALA A 20 21.70 -16.81 -11.03
CA ALA A 20 20.78 -17.71 -11.65
C ALA A 20 20.31 -17.00 -12.93
N ALA A 21 20.53 -17.63 -14.09
CA ALA A 21 20.09 -17.10 -15.37
C ALA A 21 18.63 -16.69 -15.23
N SER A 22 18.36 -15.39 -15.35
CA SER A 22 17.04 -14.83 -15.12
C SER A 22 16.08 -15.51 -16.09
N THR A 23 15.13 -16.30 -15.58
CA THR A 23 14.12 -16.94 -16.44
C THR A 23 13.32 -15.82 -17.09
N PRO A 24 13.40 -15.63 -18.40
CA PRO A 24 12.74 -14.51 -19.05
C PRO A 24 11.23 -14.69 -18.99
N ILE A 25 10.50 -13.57 -18.93
CA ILE A 25 9.04 -13.59 -19.03
C ILE A 25 8.63 -14.24 -20.35
N PRO A 26 7.78 -15.30 -20.35
CA PRO A 26 7.37 -15.98 -21.57
C PRO A 26 6.57 -15.05 -22.50
N VAL A 27 7.08 -14.85 -23.72
CA VAL A 27 6.52 -13.90 -24.72
C VAL A 27 5.04 -14.17 -25.00
N ALA A 28 4.67 -15.44 -25.19
CA ALA A 28 3.28 -15.81 -25.48
C ALA A 28 2.33 -15.41 -24.35
N ARG A 29 2.73 -15.63 -23.09
CA ARG A 29 1.93 -15.26 -21.90
C ARG A 29 1.86 -13.73 -21.72
N ALA A 30 2.96 -13.04 -21.91
CA ALA A 30 2.98 -11.57 -21.90
C ALA A 30 2.09 -11.00 -23.02
N GLY A 31 2.12 -11.60 -24.19
CA GLY A 31 1.28 -11.24 -25.35
C GLY A 31 -0.22 -11.29 -25.03
N ILE A 32 -0.67 -12.29 -24.29
CA ILE A 32 -2.07 -12.39 -23.83
C ILE A 32 -2.43 -11.19 -22.95
N VAL A 33 -1.56 -10.81 -22.02
CA VAL A 33 -1.78 -9.67 -21.12
C VAL A 33 -1.82 -8.35 -21.91
N PHE A 34 -0.87 -8.14 -22.82
CA PHE A 34 -0.84 -6.93 -23.64
C PHE A 34 -2.06 -6.83 -24.58
N ALA A 35 -2.46 -7.94 -25.21
CA ALA A 35 -3.65 -7.97 -26.06
C ALA A 35 -4.91 -7.65 -25.25
N ARG A 36 -5.03 -8.19 -24.04
CA ARG A 36 -6.14 -7.89 -23.15
C ARG A 36 -6.18 -6.42 -22.74
N ALA A 37 -5.05 -5.86 -22.29
CA ALA A 37 -4.96 -4.45 -21.93
C ALA A 37 -5.35 -3.55 -23.11
N HIS A 38 -4.86 -3.88 -24.32
CA HIS A 38 -5.18 -3.15 -25.55
C HIS A 38 -6.67 -3.25 -25.90
N ALA A 39 -7.28 -4.41 -25.76
CA ALA A 39 -8.71 -4.59 -26.02
C ALA A 39 -9.57 -3.74 -25.07
N LEU A 40 -9.23 -3.72 -23.77
CA LEU A 40 -9.94 -2.95 -22.76
C LEU A 40 -9.82 -1.43 -23.01
N CYS A 41 -8.61 -0.91 -23.15
CA CYS A 41 -8.40 0.52 -23.39
C CYS A 41 -8.89 0.95 -24.80
N GLY A 42 -8.84 0.07 -25.79
CA GLY A 42 -9.37 0.31 -27.12
C GLY A 42 -10.90 0.39 -27.13
N ALA A 43 -11.58 -0.45 -26.37
CA ALA A 43 -13.03 -0.40 -26.20
C ALA A 43 -13.51 0.89 -25.52
N ASP A 44 -12.71 1.45 -24.58
CA ASP A 44 -12.99 2.78 -24.02
C ASP A 44 -12.71 3.90 -25.04
N GLY A 45 -11.63 3.81 -25.80
CA GLY A 45 -11.25 4.80 -26.80
C GLY A 45 -11.02 6.22 -26.24
N GLY A 46 -10.85 6.36 -24.94
CA GLY A 46 -10.72 7.65 -24.26
C GLY A 46 -12.05 8.30 -23.85
N ARG A 47 -13.18 7.59 -23.93
CA ARG A 47 -14.52 8.13 -23.61
C ARG A 47 -14.63 8.55 -22.14
N LEU A 48 -13.99 7.79 -21.25
CA LEU A 48 -14.13 8.01 -19.80
C LEU A 48 -13.44 9.31 -19.35
N TRP A 49 -12.24 9.60 -19.87
CA TRP A 49 -11.39 10.71 -19.41
C TRP A 49 -11.01 11.73 -20.48
N GLY A 50 -11.49 11.57 -21.73
CA GLY A 50 -11.04 12.39 -22.86
C GLY A 50 -9.63 12.04 -23.38
N LEU A 51 -8.95 11.08 -22.75
CA LEU A 51 -7.63 10.55 -23.13
C LEU A 51 -7.66 9.03 -23.14
N SER A 52 -7.04 8.43 -24.16
CA SER A 52 -6.92 6.98 -24.22
C SER A 52 -5.96 6.44 -23.17
N LEU A 53 -6.36 5.36 -22.50
CA LEU A 53 -5.50 4.58 -21.60
C LEU A 53 -4.55 3.65 -22.36
N CYS A 54 -4.73 3.45 -23.66
CA CYS A 54 -3.78 2.68 -24.45
C CYS A 54 -2.42 3.37 -24.53
N GLY A 55 -1.33 2.61 -24.34
CA GLY A 55 0.02 3.17 -24.40
C GLY A 55 1.08 2.23 -23.85
N PRO A 56 2.26 2.76 -23.50
CA PRO A 56 3.35 1.95 -22.96
C PRO A 56 2.95 1.18 -21.70
N LEU A 57 3.08 -0.13 -21.78
CA LEU A 57 2.85 -1.08 -20.68
C LEU A 57 4.08 -1.98 -20.54
N MET A 58 4.55 -2.17 -19.32
CA MET A 58 5.68 -3.01 -18.95
C MET A 58 5.24 -4.06 -17.92
N LEU A 59 5.59 -5.31 -18.18
CA LEU A 59 5.52 -6.38 -17.18
C LEU A 59 6.92 -6.62 -16.62
N ALA A 60 7.08 -6.64 -15.30
CA ALA A 60 8.37 -6.79 -14.64
C ALA A 60 8.31 -7.81 -13.51
N ASP A 61 9.24 -8.78 -13.50
CA ASP A 61 9.34 -9.79 -12.44
C ASP A 61 10.25 -9.26 -11.32
N PRO A 62 9.74 -9.04 -10.09
CA PRO A 62 10.53 -8.52 -8.99
C PRO A 62 11.63 -9.47 -8.50
N ARG A 63 11.54 -10.78 -8.79
CA ARG A 63 12.53 -11.77 -8.36
C ARG A 63 13.71 -11.86 -9.31
N THR A 64 13.43 -11.83 -10.62
CA THR A 64 14.45 -12.01 -11.67
C THR A 64 14.89 -10.71 -12.33
N ARG A 65 14.12 -9.63 -12.09
CA ARG A 65 14.26 -8.32 -12.73
C ARG A 65 14.06 -8.35 -14.25
N ALA A 66 13.62 -9.48 -14.79
CA ALA A 66 13.24 -9.59 -16.20
C ALA A 66 12.04 -8.69 -16.48
N ALA A 67 12.09 -7.94 -17.55
CA ALA A 67 11.02 -7.08 -18.00
C ALA A 67 10.69 -7.32 -19.48
N ILE A 68 9.44 -7.08 -19.87
CA ILE A 68 8.97 -7.09 -21.24
C ILE A 68 7.99 -5.93 -21.45
N ALA A 69 8.14 -5.21 -22.56
CA ALA A 69 7.31 -4.05 -22.88
C ALA A 69 6.62 -4.22 -24.25
N ASN A 70 5.48 -3.55 -24.40
CA ASN A 70 4.70 -3.53 -25.64
C ASN A 70 5.15 -2.44 -26.63
N VAL A 71 6.16 -1.64 -26.29
CA VAL A 71 6.75 -0.60 -27.13
C VAL A 71 8.26 -0.76 -27.20
N PRO A 72 8.95 -0.23 -28.23
CA PRO A 72 10.41 -0.21 -28.29
C PRO A 72 11.02 0.46 -27.06
N VAL A 73 12.07 -0.15 -26.49
CA VAL A 73 12.85 0.38 -25.36
C VAL A 73 14.31 0.39 -25.79
N PRO A 74 15.07 1.48 -25.58
CA PRO A 74 16.49 1.54 -25.89
C PRO A 74 17.26 0.38 -25.23
N GLY A 75 18.13 -0.28 -26.00
CA GLY A 75 18.92 -1.42 -25.51
C GLY A 75 18.17 -2.73 -25.30
N ALA A 76 16.86 -2.76 -25.48
CA ALA A 76 16.06 -3.99 -25.30
C ALA A 76 16.17 -4.93 -26.51
N GLN A 77 16.13 -6.23 -26.25
CA GLN A 77 16.08 -7.26 -27.27
C GLN A 77 14.66 -7.43 -27.81
N ARG A 78 14.48 -7.35 -29.13
CA ARG A 78 13.19 -7.66 -29.76
C ARG A 78 12.81 -9.14 -29.59
N ALA A 79 11.57 -9.38 -29.21
CA ALA A 79 11.01 -10.71 -28.97
C ALA A 79 9.60 -10.81 -29.57
N GLY A 80 9.53 -11.07 -30.86
CA GLY A 80 8.29 -10.98 -31.66
C GLY A 80 7.82 -9.53 -31.77
N ALA A 81 6.61 -9.26 -31.32
CA ALA A 81 6.02 -7.91 -31.31
C ALA A 81 6.43 -7.09 -30.07
N TYR A 82 7.23 -7.65 -29.13
CA TYR A 82 7.54 -7.07 -27.84
C TYR A 82 9.04 -6.88 -27.64
N TYR A 83 9.43 -6.27 -26.51
CA TYR A 83 10.83 -5.91 -26.22
C TYR A 83 11.20 -6.39 -24.83
N ARG A 84 12.21 -7.27 -24.72
CA ARG A 84 12.70 -7.84 -23.46
C ARG A 84 13.99 -7.17 -23.01
N PHE A 85 14.12 -6.95 -21.71
CA PHE A 85 15.31 -6.40 -21.06
C PHE A 85 15.37 -6.81 -19.59
N THR A 86 16.46 -6.46 -18.93
CA THR A 86 16.61 -6.64 -17.49
C THR A 86 16.71 -5.27 -16.84
N LEU A 87 15.88 -5.04 -15.85
CA LEU A 87 15.91 -3.79 -15.08
C LEU A 87 17.14 -3.72 -14.18
N PRO A 88 17.79 -2.55 -14.04
CA PRO A 88 18.90 -2.33 -13.11
C PRO A 88 18.55 -2.74 -11.67
N ALA A 89 19.55 -3.13 -10.88
CA ALA A 89 19.36 -3.68 -9.53
C ALA A 89 18.67 -2.70 -8.56
N ASP A 90 18.85 -1.42 -8.75
CA ASP A 90 18.30 -0.32 -7.97
C ASP A 90 16.92 0.16 -8.44
N THR A 91 16.45 -0.34 -9.59
CA THR A 91 15.13 0.04 -10.13
C THR A 91 14.00 -0.54 -9.26
N PRO A 92 13.06 0.27 -8.77
CA PRO A 92 11.88 -0.24 -8.07
C PRO A 92 10.97 -1.02 -9.03
N ILE A 93 10.46 -2.16 -8.58
CA ILE A 93 9.46 -2.95 -9.33
C ILE A 93 8.20 -3.05 -8.47
N ALA A 94 7.13 -2.44 -8.94
CA ALA A 94 5.83 -2.38 -8.31
C ALA A 94 4.74 -2.25 -9.37
N ASN A 95 3.49 -2.42 -8.99
CA ASN A 95 2.38 -1.89 -9.77
C ASN A 95 2.38 -0.37 -9.55
N ALA A 96 2.83 0.38 -10.54
CA ALA A 96 2.96 1.84 -10.47
C ALA A 96 3.30 2.43 -11.84
N PRO A 97 3.03 3.72 -12.08
CA PRO A 97 3.61 4.40 -13.23
C PRO A 97 5.13 4.51 -13.05
N PHE A 98 5.87 4.18 -14.07
CA PHE A 98 7.32 4.15 -14.01
C PHE A 98 7.98 4.79 -15.23
N GLU A 99 8.97 5.63 -15.03
CA GLU A 99 9.73 6.27 -16.10
C GLU A 99 11.04 5.52 -16.33
N TYR A 100 11.20 4.97 -17.53
CA TYR A 100 12.38 4.22 -17.90
C TYR A 100 12.79 4.55 -19.34
N GLU A 101 14.08 4.91 -19.54
CA GLU A 101 14.61 5.31 -20.85
C GLU A 101 13.76 6.39 -21.57
N GLY A 102 13.26 7.38 -20.79
CA GLY A 102 12.43 8.47 -21.30
C GLY A 102 10.99 8.06 -21.68
N ILE A 103 10.59 6.85 -21.36
CA ILE A 103 9.24 6.33 -21.62
C ILE A 103 8.49 6.17 -20.30
N ARG A 104 7.31 6.79 -20.20
CA ARG A 104 6.42 6.59 -19.05
C ARG A 104 5.53 5.38 -19.27
N PHE A 105 5.80 4.33 -18.52
CA PHE A 105 5.07 3.07 -18.52
C PHE A 105 3.96 3.02 -17.46
N ALA A 106 2.92 2.24 -17.73
CA ALA A 106 2.20 1.53 -16.70
C ALA A 106 3.03 0.27 -16.38
N GLN A 107 3.68 0.21 -15.22
CA GLN A 107 4.43 -0.97 -14.79
C GLN A 107 3.49 -1.89 -14.01
N VAL A 108 3.46 -3.16 -14.37
CA VAL A 108 2.69 -4.21 -13.69
C VAL A 108 3.61 -5.37 -13.34
N MET A 109 3.54 -5.81 -12.10
CA MET A 109 4.33 -6.94 -11.61
C MET A 109 3.95 -8.25 -12.29
N TRP A 110 4.97 -9.03 -12.62
CA TRP A 110 4.84 -10.35 -13.20
C TRP A 110 5.22 -11.45 -12.20
N PRO A 111 4.50 -12.61 -12.15
CA PRO A 111 3.23 -12.86 -12.85
C PRO A 111 2.08 -12.06 -12.24
N LEU A 112 1.08 -11.69 -13.07
CA LEU A 112 -0.13 -11.07 -12.54
C LEU A 112 -0.84 -12.06 -11.62
N THR A 113 -1.26 -11.57 -10.46
CA THR A 113 -1.98 -12.35 -9.45
C THR A 113 -3.48 -12.11 -9.53
N GLY A 114 -4.25 -12.91 -8.79
CA GLY A 114 -5.69 -12.77 -8.68
C GLY A 114 -6.48 -13.35 -9.85
N SER A 115 -7.79 -13.12 -9.82
CA SER A 115 -8.74 -13.53 -10.84
C SER A 115 -8.58 -12.72 -12.13
N ALA A 116 -9.22 -13.18 -13.20
CA ALA A 116 -9.25 -12.43 -14.44
C ALA A 116 -9.78 -11.00 -14.26
N ASP A 117 -10.80 -10.80 -13.43
CA ASP A 117 -11.36 -9.47 -13.16
C ASP A 117 -10.35 -8.58 -12.43
N GLU A 118 -9.69 -9.07 -11.39
CA GLU A 118 -8.65 -8.34 -10.66
C GLU A 118 -7.48 -7.95 -11.56
N GLN A 119 -7.06 -8.85 -12.44
CA GLN A 119 -6.00 -8.52 -13.41
C GLN A 119 -6.44 -7.44 -14.40
N ALA A 120 -7.71 -7.44 -14.86
CA ALA A 120 -8.22 -6.41 -15.77
C ALA A 120 -8.30 -5.05 -15.06
N VAL A 121 -8.79 -5.02 -13.84
CA VAL A 121 -8.83 -3.82 -12.99
C VAL A 121 -7.43 -3.28 -12.79
N THR A 122 -6.45 -4.11 -12.37
CA THR A 122 -5.05 -3.71 -12.19
C THR A 122 -4.44 -3.11 -13.45
N LEU A 123 -4.64 -3.75 -14.61
CA LEU A 123 -4.10 -3.25 -15.89
C LEU A 123 -4.62 -1.85 -16.24
N MET A 124 -5.90 -1.60 -16.01
CA MET A 124 -6.51 -0.30 -16.31
C MET A 124 -6.23 0.74 -15.23
N HIS A 125 -6.12 0.34 -13.97
CA HIS A 125 -5.68 1.16 -12.85
C HIS A 125 -4.29 1.75 -13.13
N GLU A 126 -3.30 0.90 -13.44
CA GLU A 126 -1.93 1.36 -13.72
C GLU A 126 -1.84 2.15 -15.03
N SER A 127 -2.67 1.80 -16.01
CA SER A 127 -2.77 2.58 -17.26
C SER A 127 -3.33 3.98 -17.01
N PHE A 128 -4.23 4.15 -16.04
CA PHE A 128 -4.74 5.44 -15.64
C PHE A 128 -3.67 6.28 -14.94
N HIS A 129 -2.93 5.70 -14.00
CA HIS A 129 -1.79 6.39 -13.36
C HIS A 129 -0.79 6.94 -14.38
N ARG A 130 -0.56 6.23 -15.48
CA ARG A 130 0.32 6.69 -16.57
C ARG A 130 -0.18 8.01 -17.20
N ILE A 131 -1.50 8.20 -17.32
CA ILE A 131 -2.07 9.40 -17.97
C ILE A 131 -2.47 10.51 -16.98
N GLN A 132 -2.53 10.26 -15.68
CA GLN A 132 -2.95 11.24 -14.66
C GLN A 132 -2.24 12.59 -14.76
N PRO A 133 -0.91 12.68 -14.98
CA PRO A 133 -0.25 13.98 -15.15
C PRO A 133 -0.76 14.79 -16.35
N ARG A 134 -1.18 14.12 -17.43
CA ARG A 134 -1.77 14.78 -18.59
C ARG A 134 -3.19 15.31 -18.33
N LEU A 135 -3.89 14.75 -17.34
CA LEU A 135 -5.17 15.22 -16.82
C LEU A 135 -5.00 16.33 -15.76
N GLY A 136 -3.75 16.67 -15.41
CA GLY A 136 -3.45 17.64 -14.35
C GLY A 136 -3.54 17.04 -12.94
N PHE A 137 -3.63 15.73 -12.80
CA PHE A 137 -3.64 15.04 -11.51
C PHE A 137 -2.20 14.80 -11.05
N VAL A 138 -1.63 15.80 -10.40
CA VAL A 138 -0.24 15.81 -9.92
C VAL A 138 -0.19 16.27 -8.48
N VAL A 139 0.42 15.47 -7.61
CA VAL A 139 0.67 15.85 -6.21
C VAL A 139 1.93 16.72 -6.14
N ARG A 140 1.81 17.90 -5.54
CA ARG A 140 2.94 18.82 -5.39
C ARG A 140 3.97 18.27 -4.42
N GLY A 141 5.24 18.21 -4.85
CA GLY A 141 6.36 17.75 -4.03
C GLY A 141 6.57 16.24 -4.02
N ALA A 142 5.70 15.45 -4.61
CA ALA A 142 5.97 14.06 -4.90
C ALA A 142 6.96 13.95 -6.07
N ARG A 143 8.01 13.15 -5.90
CA ARG A 143 8.78 12.69 -7.06
C ARG A 143 7.85 11.78 -7.86
N ASN A 144 7.43 12.20 -8.98
CA ASN A 144 6.65 11.61 -10.10
C ASN A 144 6.11 10.17 -10.00
N ASP A 145 5.99 9.59 -8.80
CA ASP A 145 5.45 8.26 -8.57
C ASP A 145 4.27 8.30 -7.56
N ALA A 146 3.22 7.55 -7.87
CA ALA A 146 2.05 7.40 -7.01
C ALA A 146 2.36 6.76 -5.64
N THR A 147 3.59 6.24 -5.46
CA THR A 147 4.04 5.55 -4.24
C THR A 147 4.36 6.51 -3.09
N THR A 148 4.45 7.82 -3.36
CA THR A 148 4.87 8.85 -2.37
C THR A 148 3.74 9.50 -1.59
N ILE A 149 2.47 9.22 -1.90
CA ILE A 149 1.36 9.77 -1.11
C ILE A 149 1.24 8.99 0.20
N SER A 150 1.64 9.63 1.27
CA SER A 150 1.48 9.06 2.61
C SER A 150 0.05 9.30 3.10
N GLY A 151 -0.65 8.23 3.48
CA GLY A 151 -1.91 8.36 4.18
C GLY A 151 -1.72 8.88 5.61
N ASP A 152 -2.80 9.35 6.23
CA ASP A 152 -2.75 9.83 7.61
C ASP A 152 -2.98 8.68 8.61
N PRO A 153 -2.03 8.40 9.51
CA PRO A 153 -2.16 7.34 10.51
C PRO A 153 -3.30 7.57 11.52
N ALA A 154 -3.88 8.76 11.60
CA ALA A 154 -5.06 9.01 12.41
C ALA A 154 -6.27 8.17 11.97
N LEU A 155 -6.32 7.75 10.70
CA LEU A 155 -7.33 6.80 10.20
C LEU A 155 -7.17 5.40 10.79
N ASP A 156 -6.02 5.02 11.32
CA ASP A 156 -5.76 3.73 11.96
C ASP A 156 -6.04 3.72 13.46
N THR A 157 -6.33 4.88 14.05
CA THR A 157 -6.80 4.95 15.44
C THR A 157 -8.19 4.31 15.57
N GLU A 158 -8.56 3.88 16.77
CA GLU A 158 -9.91 3.36 17.02
C GLU A 158 -10.98 4.33 16.52
N THR A 159 -10.85 5.62 16.85
CA THR A 159 -11.77 6.67 16.42
C THR A 159 -11.82 6.79 14.89
N GLY A 160 -10.67 6.87 14.21
CA GLY A 160 -10.60 6.99 12.76
C GLY A 160 -11.30 5.83 12.06
N ARG A 161 -10.99 4.62 12.50
CA ARG A 161 -11.57 3.38 11.94
C ARG A 161 -13.07 3.27 12.17
N ILE A 162 -13.58 3.60 13.36
CA ILE A 162 -15.02 3.54 13.66
C ILE A 162 -15.81 4.41 12.66
N TRP A 163 -15.41 5.66 12.49
CA TRP A 163 -16.16 6.59 11.63
C TRP A 163 -16.00 6.29 10.14
N LEU A 164 -14.81 5.84 9.72
CA LEU A 164 -14.57 5.43 8.33
C LEU A 164 -15.35 4.17 7.97
N ARG A 165 -15.40 3.17 8.85
CA ARG A 165 -16.23 1.97 8.66
C ARG A 165 -17.72 2.31 8.60
N GLY A 166 -18.17 3.25 9.42
CA GLY A 166 -19.53 3.78 9.34
C GLY A 166 -19.85 4.38 7.98
N GLU A 167 -18.94 5.18 7.41
CA GLU A 167 -19.03 5.72 6.06
C GLU A 167 -19.08 4.59 5.01
N ILE A 168 -18.17 3.62 5.09
CA ILE A 168 -18.13 2.45 4.20
C ILE A 168 -19.47 1.67 4.23
N HIS A 169 -20.02 1.41 5.41
CA HIS A 169 -21.29 0.70 5.53
C HIS A 169 -22.47 1.49 4.95
N ALA A 170 -22.47 2.81 5.16
CA ALA A 170 -23.51 3.68 4.59
C ALA A 170 -23.40 3.75 3.05
N LEU A 171 -22.19 3.82 2.49
CA LEU A 171 -21.97 3.75 1.05
C LEU A 171 -22.39 2.40 0.46
N ARG A 172 -22.10 1.29 1.12
CA ARG A 172 -22.59 -0.04 0.70
C ARG A 172 -24.10 -0.08 0.64
N ALA A 173 -24.79 0.50 1.63
CA ALA A 173 -26.23 0.61 1.63
C ALA A 173 -26.73 1.52 0.47
N ALA A 174 -26.02 2.61 0.16
CA ALA A 174 -26.36 3.49 -0.95
C ALA A 174 -26.22 2.79 -2.32
N LEU A 175 -25.17 1.99 -2.51
CA LEU A 175 -24.93 1.23 -3.75
C LEU A 175 -25.99 0.16 -4.00
N THR A 176 -26.52 -0.45 -2.95
CA THR A 176 -27.53 -1.52 -3.07
C THR A 176 -28.97 -1.03 -3.05
N ALA A 177 -29.21 0.25 -2.73
CA ALA A 177 -30.52 0.86 -2.69
C ALA A 177 -30.82 1.67 -3.96
N SER A 178 -32.06 2.15 -4.10
CA SER A 178 -32.51 3.07 -5.14
C SER A 178 -33.37 4.20 -4.56
N GLY A 179 -33.61 5.25 -5.36
CA GLY A 179 -34.53 6.35 -5.01
C GLY A 179 -34.20 7.00 -3.66
N ALA A 180 -35.24 7.22 -2.84
CA ALA A 180 -35.11 7.90 -1.55
C ALA A 180 -34.21 7.14 -0.56
N ALA A 181 -34.18 5.81 -0.59
CA ALA A 181 -33.33 4.99 0.28
C ALA A 181 -31.85 5.17 -0.07
N ARG A 182 -31.50 5.19 -1.36
CA ARG A 182 -30.13 5.51 -1.83
C ARG A 182 -29.70 6.90 -1.36
N ARG A 183 -30.55 7.91 -1.62
CA ARG A 183 -30.27 9.29 -1.22
C ARG A 183 -30.08 9.42 0.29
N LYS A 184 -30.89 8.74 1.10
CA LYS A 184 -30.76 8.72 2.56
C LYS A 184 -29.43 8.11 2.98
N ALA A 185 -29.08 6.94 2.47
CA ALA A 185 -27.84 6.25 2.81
C ALA A 185 -26.58 7.07 2.40
N LEU A 186 -26.61 7.69 1.22
CA LEU A 186 -25.55 8.60 0.78
C LEU A 186 -25.47 9.84 1.68
N THR A 187 -26.60 10.42 2.09
CA THR A 187 -26.62 11.54 3.05
C THR A 187 -25.96 11.15 4.37
N ASP A 188 -26.26 9.94 4.86
CA ASP A 188 -25.68 9.42 6.08
C ASP A 188 -24.16 9.21 5.95
N ALA A 189 -23.67 8.66 4.82
CA ALA A 189 -22.24 8.50 4.52
C ALA A 189 -21.50 9.84 4.52
N LEU A 190 -22.05 10.82 3.79
CA LEU A 190 -21.47 12.16 3.71
C LEU A 190 -21.42 12.88 5.06
N ARG A 191 -22.42 12.69 5.91
CA ARG A 191 -22.44 13.25 7.28
C ARG A 191 -21.42 12.56 8.19
N LEU A 192 -21.25 11.23 8.08
CA LEU A 192 -20.22 10.51 8.83
C LEU A 192 -18.82 10.96 8.41
N ARG A 193 -18.57 11.16 7.11
CA ARG A 193 -17.33 11.74 6.60
C ARG A 193 -17.11 13.16 7.14
N ALA A 194 -18.11 14.04 7.08
CA ALA A 194 -18.02 15.40 7.59
C ALA A 194 -17.72 15.42 9.11
N PHE A 195 -18.33 14.54 9.88
CA PHE A 195 -18.05 14.41 11.30
C PHE A 195 -16.62 13.91 11.56
N ARG A 196 -16.15 12.87 10.84
CA ARG A 196 -14.78 12.39 10.96
C ARG A 196 -13.77 13.48 10.63
N HIS A 197 -13.96 14.23 9.56
CA HIS A 197 -13.11 15.35 9.19
C HIS A 197 -13.09 16.48 10.25
N ALA A 198 -14.21 16.71 10.94
CA ALA A 198 -14.28 17.70 12.00
C ALA A 198 -13.48 17.29 13.25
N ILE A 199 -13.45 16.01 13.58
CA ILE A 199 -12.72 15.52 14.76
C ILE A 199 -11.28 15.05 14.46
N LEU A 200 -10.95 14.80 13.20
CA LEU A 200 -9.63 14.38 12.71
C LEU A 200 -9.20 15.24 11.51
N PRO A 201 -8.99 16.55 11.71
CA PRO A 201 -8.76 17.48 10.59
C PRO A 201 -7.47 17.22 9.82
N SER A 202 -6.48 16.52 10.42
CA SER A 202 -5.25 16.13 9.73
C SER A 202 -5.50 15.18 8.55
N THR A 203 -6.58 14.40 8.59
CA THR A 203 -6.89 13.40 7.55
C THR A 203 -7.43 14.03 6.26
N VAL A 204 -7.95 15.25 6.32
CA VAL A 204 -8.70 15.88 5.19
C VAL A 204 -7.88 16.00 3.93
N ALA A 205 -6.68 16.56 4.01
CA ALA A 205 -5.82 16.77 2.85
C ALA A 205 -5.26 15.46 2.28
N PRO A 206 -4.69 14.53 3.08
CA PRO A 206 -4.26 13.23 2.59
C PRO A 206 -5.39 12.39 1.97
N GLU A 207 -6.59 12.39 2.59
CA GLU A 207 -7.74 11.69 2.03
C GLU A 207 -8.15 12.25 0.67
N HIS A 208 -8.17 13.58 0.56
CA HIS A 208 -8.52 14.25 -0.69
C HIS A 208 -7.54 13.88 -1.82
N GLU A 209 -6.23 13.92 -1.55
CA GLU A 209 -5.22 13.53 -2.53
C GLU A 209 -5.36 12.07 -2.94
N LEU A 210 -5.55 11.16 -1.98
CA LEU A 210 -5.72 9.73 -2.23
C LEU A 210 -7.02 9.42 -2.99
N ASP A 211 -8.12 10.12 -2.69
CA ASP A 211 -9.38 9.98 -3.43
C ASP A 211 -9.17 10.28 -4.94
N ILE A 212 -8.38 11.34 -5.27
CA ILE A 212 -8.14 11.74 -6.66
C ILE A 212 -7.10 10.83 -7.33
N ILE A 213 -6.02 10.50 -6.65
CA ILE A 213 -4.93 9.73 -7.29
C ILE A 213 -5.26 8.24 -7.33
N GLU A 214 -5.56 7.62 -6.19
CA GLU A 214 -5.77 6.17 -6.09
C GLU A 214 -7.25 5.80 -6.28
N GLY A 215 -8.16 6.56 -5.64
CA GLY A 215 -9.59 6.27 -5.71
C GLY A 215 -10.15 6.36 -7.13
N LEU A 216 -9.72 7.35 -7.91
CA LEU A 216 -10.10 7.43 -9.32
C LEU A 216 -9.36 6.42 -10.21
N ALA A 217 -8.15 5.99 -9.83
CA ALA A 217 -7.45 4.94 -10.55
C ALA A 217 -8.18 3.60 -10.38
N GLU A 218 -8.58 3.27 -9.15
CA GLU A 218 -9.37 2.07 -8.88
C GLU A 218 -10.73 2.10 -9.57
N SER A 219 -11.45 3.23 -9.46
CA SER A 219 -12.70 3.44 -10.20
C SER A 219 -12.53 3.24 -11.70
N THR A 220 -11.48 3.82 -12.30
CA THR A 220 -11.17 3.67 -13.73
C THR A 220 -10.84 2.22 -14.08
N GLY A 221 -10.10 1.53 -13.22
CA GLY A 221 -9.81 0.12 -13.34
C GLY A 221 -11.08 -0.72 -13.42
N ILE A 222 -12.04 -0.47 -12.53
CA ILE A 222 -13.34 -1.14 -12.47
C ILE A 222 -14.19 -0.80 -13.71
N ASP A 223 -14.28 0.48 -14.07
CA ASP A 223 -15.13 0.95 -15.17
C ASP A 223 -14.72 0.40 -16.54
N ILE A 224 -13.42 0.31 -16.80
CA ILE A 224 -12.90 -0.15 -18.08
C ILE A 224 -12.59 -1.64 -18.05
N GLY A 225 -12.12 -2.15 -16.89
CA GLY A 225 -11.74 -3.55 -16.72
C GLY A 225 -12.93 -4.51 -16.67
N LEU A 226 -14.12 -4.04 -16.27
CA LEU A 226 -15.29 -4.90 -16.01
C LEU A 226 -16.52 -4.50 -16.81
N PRO A 227 -17.35 -5.50 -17.22
CA PRO A 227 -18.68 -5.22 -17.75
C PRO A 227 -19.56 -4.52 -16.69
N PRO A 228 -20.46 -3.61 -17.10
CA PRO A 228 -21.31 -2.83 -16.18
C PRO A 228 -22.02 -3.68 -15.11
N ALA A 229 -22.54 -4.84 -15.50
CA ALA A 229 -23.27 -5.74 -14.59
C ALA A 229 -22.42 -6.28 -13.42
N ARG A 230 -21.08 -6.23 -13.51
CA ARG A 230 -20.18 -6.74 -12.47
C ARG A 230 -19.56 -5.66 -11.57
N ARG A 231 -19.62 -4.38 -11.96
CA ARG A 231 -18.92 -3.27 -11.28
C ARG A 231 -19.33 -3.10 -9.83
N ILE A 232 -20.63 -2.93 -9.57
CA ILE A 232 -21.15 -2.77 -8.20
C ILE A 232 -20.80 -3.98 -7.33
N GLY A 233 -20.94 -5.21 -7.86
CA GLY A 233 -20.57 -6.43 -7.13
C GLY A 233 -19.09 -6.47 -6.77
N TYR A 234 -18.22 -6.04 -7.68
CA TYR A 234 -16.77 -5.93 -7.47
C TYR A 234 -16.47 -4.86 -6.42
N THR A 235 -16.98 -3.65 -6.56
CA THR A 235 -16.85 -2.56 -5.58
C THR A 235 -17.29 -2.98 -4.17
N LEU A 236 -18.43 -3.64 -4.04
CA LEU A 236 -18.93 -4.15 -2.75
C LEU A 236 -18.02 -5.23 -2.15
N ARG A 237 -17.36 -6.04 -2.99
CA ARG A 237 -16.35 -7.00 -2.54
C ARG A 237 -15.11 -6.28 -2.01
N ASP A 238 -14.59 -5.31 -2.75
CA ASP A 238 -13.38 -4.56 -2.37
C ASP A 238 -13.61 -3.72 -1.12
N MET A 239 -14.78 -3.12 -0.97
CA MET A 239 -15.16 -2.45 0.29
C MET A 239 -15.06 -3.40 1.50
N ARG A 240 -15.40 -4.70 1.35
CA ARG A 240 -15.23 -5.69 2.43
C ARG A 240 -13.77 -6.07 2.66
N LEU A 241 -12.96 -6.11 1.62
CA LEU A 241 -11.53 -6.38 1.74
C LEU A 241 -10.82 -5.24 2.46
N VAL A 242 -11.09 -4.00 2.06
CA VAL A 242 -10.54 -2.79 2.69
C VAL A 242 -10.99 -2.68 4.16
N GLU A 243 -12.24 -3.01 4.47
CA GLU A 243 -12.73 -3.00 5.85
C GLU A 243 -11.92 -3.90 6.78
N ASN A 244 -11.32 -4.98 6.25
CA ASN A 244 -10.47 -5.90 6.97
C ASN A 244 -8.96 -5.59 6.83
N ALA A 245 -8.59 -4.50 6.17
CA ALA A 245 -7.18 -4.14 5.98
C ALA A 245 -6.48 -3.81 7.30
N PRO A 246 -5.18 -4.14 7.43
CA PRO A 246 -4.39 -3.84 8.62
C PRO A 246 -4.31 -2.33 8.89
N SER A 247 -4.23 -1.53 7.84
CA SER A 247 -4.17 -0.07 7.87
C SER A 247 -5.23 0.54 6.96
N TYR A 248 -5.84 1.63 7.40
CA TYR A 248 -6.75 2.45 6.60
C TYR A 248 -6.07 3.70 6.06
N ALA A 249 -4.89 4.04 6.57
CA ALA A 249 -4.23 5.29 6.25
C ALA A 249 -4.16 5.57 4.73
N ARG A 250 -3.99 4.51 3.93
CA ARG A 250 -3.96 4.58 2.46
C ARG A 250 -5.05 3.72 1.80
N GLU A 251 -5.40 2.57 2.40
CA GLU A 251 -6.26 1.57 1.76
C GLU A 251 -7.73 2.03 1.57
N PHE A 252 -8.19 3.02 2.35
CA PHE A 252 -9.58 3.47 2.33
C PHE A 252 -10.04 3.93 0.93
N CYS A 253 -9.16 4.53 0.14
CA CYS A 253 -9.50 5.11 -1.16
C CYS A 253 -9.91 4.05 -2.19
N TYR A 254 -9.41 2.82 -2.08
CA TYR A 254 -9.81 1.68 -2.93
C TYR A 254 -11.25 1.19 -2.65
N ALA A 255 -11.81 1.57 -1.50
CA ALA A 255 -13.22 1.30 -1.18
C ALA A 255 -14.12 2.50 -1.48
N ILE A 256 -13.71 3.68 -1.05
CA ILE A 256 -14.52 4.90 -1.05
C ILE A 256 -14.56 5.53 -2.45
N GLY A 257 -13.42 5.61 -3.14
CA GLY A 257 -13.32 6.17 -4.48
C GLY A 257 -14.28 5.51 -5.47
N PRO A 258 -14.22 4.17 -5.68
CA PRO A 258 -15.17 3.47 -6.52
C PRO A 258 -16.61 3.63 -6.08
N ALA A 259 -16.89 3.59 -4.76
CA ALA A 259 -18.24 3.72 -4.25
C ALA A 259 -18.88 5.07 -4.60
N TYR A 260 -18.17 6.17 -4.41
CA TYR A 260 -18.65 7.50 -4.83
C TYR A 260 -18.74 7.62 -6.36
N SER A 261 -17.80 7.02 -7.10
CA SER A 261 -17.80 7.04 -8.57
C SER A 261 -19.01 6.35 -9.16
N GLU A 262 -19.36 5.14 -8.66
CA GLU A 262 -20.57 4.41 -9.08
C GLU A 262 -21.86 5.20 -8.80
N LEU A 263 -21.92 5.88 -7.66
CA LEU A 263 -23.05 6.74 -7.33
C LEU A 263 -23.13 7.96 -8.25
N LEU A 264 -21.98 8.57 -8.59
CA LEU A 264 -21.88 9.68 -9.52
C LEU A 264 -22.28 9.26 -10.94
N ASP A 265 -21.82 8.10 -11.41
CA ASP A 265 -22.16 7.58 -12.75
C ASP A 265 -23.68 7.35 -12.90
N ALA A 266 -24.34 6.98 -11.80
CA ALA A 266 -25.79 6.82 -11.79
C ALA A 266 -26.56 8.15 -11.79
N ALA A 267 -25.97 9.26 -11.37
CA ALA A 267 -26.63 10.55 -11.21
C ALA A 267 -26.18 11.62 -12.24
N GLU A 268 -24.92 11.64 -12.61
CA GLU A 268 -24.30 12.64 -13.48
C GLU A 268 -23.20 12.00 -14.37
N PRO A 269 -23.56 11.33 -15.48
CA PRO A 269 -22.60 10.52 -16.27
C PRO A 269 -21.37 11.24 -16.79
N HIS A 270 -21.35 12.58 -16.79
CA HIS A 270 -20.24 13.41 -17.29
C HIS A 270 -19.42 14.08 -16.20
N TRP A 271 -19.58 13.70 -14.94
CA TRP A 271 -18.93 14.32 -13.79
C TRP A 271 -17.38 14.33 -13.88
N ARG A 272 -16.78 13.34 -14.54
CA ARG A 272 -15.32 13.23 -14.68
C ARG A 272 -14.69 14.39 -15.45
N ARG A 273 -15.46 15.07 -16.32
CA ARG A 273 -14.99 16.23 -17.10
C ARG A 273 -14.69 17.47 -16.24
N THR A 274 -15.24 17.52 -15.03
CA THR A 274 -15.08 18.67 -14.12
C THR A 274 -14.08 18.39 -13.00
N VAL A 275 -13.49 17.20 -12.96
CA VAL A 275 -12.58 16.79 -11.89
C VAL A 275 -11.20 17.45 -12.05
N THR A 276 -10.70 17.97 -10.96
CA THR A 276 -9.35 18.52 -10.82
C THR A 276 -8.74 18.07 -9.51
N MET A 277 -7.47 18.32 -9.26
CA MET A 277 -6.84 18.09 -7.94
C MET A 277 -7.50 18.83 -6.76
N ARG A 278 -8.41 19.76 -7.03
CA ARG A 278 -9.16 20.50 -5.99
C ARG A 278 -10.57 19.94 -5.77
N THR A 279 -10.98 18.97 -6.54
CA THR A 279 -12.34 18.45 -6.54
C THR A 279 -12.53 17.43 -5.41
N SER A 280 -13.42 17.68 -4.48
CA SER A 280 -13.88 16.66 -3.54
C SER A 280 -14.91 15.75 -4.21
N ILE A 281 -14.60 14.48 -4.38
CA ILE A 281 -15.49 13.48 -5.00
C ILE A 281 -16.78 13.33 -4.17
N ALA A 282 -16.65 13.33 -2.83
CA ALA A 282 -17.80 13.31 -1.93
C ALA A 282 -18.70 14.54 -2.09
N ALA A 283 -18.11 15.74 -2.27
CA ALA A 283 -18.88 16.96 -2.51
C ALA A 283 -19.56 16.96 -3.89
N LEU A 284 -18.92 16.37 -4.92
CA LEU A 284 -19.55 16.14 -6.22
C LEU A 284 -20.79 15.22 -6.07
N ALA A 285 -20.65 14.13 -5.34
CA ALA A 285 -21.76 13.22 -5.09
C ALA A 285 -22.90 13.92 -4.32
N ALA A 286 -22.58 14.72 -3.31
CA ALA A 286 -23.57 15.52 -2.60
C ALA A 286 -24.36 16.44 -3.56
N ARG A 287 -23.67 17.14 -4.43
CA ARG A 287 -24.28 18.02 -5.43
C ARG A 287 -25.16 17.26 -6.42
N ALA A 288 -24.66 16.17 -6.99
CA ALA A 288 -25.39 15.33 -7.96
C ALA A 288 -26.72 14.78 -7.41
N TYR A 289 -26.76 14.51 -6.10
CA TYR A 289 -27.96 14.05 -5.42
C TYR A 289 -28.77 15.15 -4.72
N GLY A 290 -28.42 16.42 -4.89
CA GLY A 290 -29.12 17.55 -4.23
C GLY A 290 -29.05 17.48 -2.71
N ILE A 291 -27.92 17.02 -2.15
CA ILE A 291 -27.72 16.86 -0.70
C ILE A 291 -26.94 18.05 -0.15
N THR A 292 -27.50 18.76 0.82
CA THR A 292 -26.77 19.73 1.64
C THR A 292 -26.16 18.99 2.82
N VAL A 293 -24.82 18.98 2.87
CA VAL A 293 -24.07 18.31 3.95
C VAL A 293 -23.88 19.29 5.10
N VAL A 294 -24.46 18.98 6.25
CA VAL A 294 -24.23 19.69 7.51
C VAL A 294 -23.48 18.74 8.43
N THR A 295 -22.37 19.19 9.00
CA THR A 295 -21.62 18.40 10.00
C THR A 295 -22.52 18.11 11.20
N PRO A 296 -22.80 16.84 11.51
CA PRO A 296 -23.68 16.52 12.62
C PRO A 296 -23.00 16.73 13.97
N SER A 297 -23.79 16.93 15.02
CA SER A 297 -23.31 16.83 16.38
C SER A 297 -22.85 15.40 16.68
N ALA A 298 -22.04 15.20 17.71
CA ALA A 298 -21.58 13.88 18.12
C ALA A 298 -22.73 12.90 18.43
N ALA A 299 -23.82 13.38 19.02
CA ALA A 299 -25.02 12.59 19.29
C ALA A 299 -25.71 12.16 17.97
N ALA A 300 -25.87 13.10 17.03
CA ALA A 300 -26.46 12.81 15.72
C ALA A 300 -25.57 11.87 14.89
N ALA A 301 -24.23 12.03 14.93
CA ALA A 301 -23.30 11.13 14.25
C ALA A 301 -23.40 9.69 14.82
N ARG A 302 -23.45 9.54 16.15
CA ARG A 302 -23.68 8.22 16.78
C ARG A 302 -25.01 7.60 16.40
N ALA A 303 -26.08 8.38 16.30
CA ALA A 303 -27.39 7.90 15.86
C ALA A 303 -27.36 7.47 14.38
N ILE A 304 -26.59 8.15 13.52
CA ILE A 304 -26.33 7.70 12.15
C ILE A 304 -25.57 6.38 12.16
N LEU A 305 -24.43 6.31 12.86
CA LEU A 305 -23.57 5.14 12.92
C LEU A 305 -24.32 3.89 13.41
N ALA A 306 -25.24 4.06 14.38
CA ALA A 306 -26.06 2.95 14.91
C ALA A 306 -26.88 2.25 13.82
N ARG A 307 -27.37 2.97 12.81
CA ARG A 307 -28.11 2.39 11.66
C ARG A 307 -27.26 1.46 10.80
N TYR A 308 -25.96 1.61 10.86
CA TYR A 308 -24.97 0.88 10.04
C TYR A 308 -24.12 -0.10 10.85
N GLY A 309 -24.67 -0.58 11.98
CA GLY A 309 -24.00 -1.58 12.80
C GLY A 309 -22.96 -1.01 13.77
N GLY A 310 -23.14 0.25 14.20
CA GLY A 310 -22.17 0.99 15.01
C GLY A 310 -21.73 0.26 16.27
N ALA A 311 -22.62 -0.43 17.01
CA ALA A 311 -22.26 -1.18 18.20
C ALA A 311 -21.24 -2.30 17.88
N ARG A 312 -21.45 -3.03 16.79
CA ARG A 312 -20.52 -4.07 16.35
C ARG A 312 -19.19 -3.48 15.91
N ILE A 313 -19.21 -2.39 15.13
CA ILE A 313 -18.00 -1.70 14.67
C ILE A 313 -17.17 -1.25 15.89
N GLN A 314 -17.80 -0.61 16.86
CA GLN A 314 -17.11 -0.16 18.09
C GLN A 314 -16.50 -1.32 18.88
N TRP A 315 -17.24 -2.42 19.05
CA TRP A 315 -16.72 -3.60 19.73
C TRP A 315 -15.51 -4.22 19.02
N GLU A 316 -15.59 -4.37 17.69
CA GLU A 316 -14.51 -4.94 16.87
C GLU A 316 -13.26 -4.05 16.91
N GLU A 317 -13.41 -2.72 16.85
CA GLU A 317 -12.27 -1.79 16.89
C GLU A 317 -11.67 -1.66 18.30
N ALA A 318 -12.46 -1.69 19.35
CA ALA A 318 -11.97 -1.77 20.72
C ALA A 318 -11.16 -3.05 20.95
N ALA A 319 -11.65 -4.19 20.47
CA ALA A 319 -10.91 -5.46 20.54
C ALA A 319 -9.61 -5.43 19.71
N ARG A 320 -9.62 -4.79 18.53
CA ARG A 320 -8.41 -4.57 17.71
C ARG A 320 -7.42 -3.69 18.47
N GLN A 321 -7.87 -2.59 19.03
CA GLN A 321 -7.03 -1.67 19.80
C GLN A 321 -6.39 -2.35 21.02
N ALA A 322 -7.15 -3.16 21.75
CA ALA A 322 -6.63 -3.95 22.87
C ALA A 322 -5.52 -4.92 22.42
N ARG A 323 -5.72 -5.63 21.30
CA ARG A 323 -4.68 -6.51 20.74
C ARG A 323 -3.42 -5.73 20.33
N THR A 324 -3.58 -4.58 19.69
CA THR A 324 -2.46 -3.71 19.33
C THR A 324 -1.71 -3.22 20.56
N ALA A 325 -2.41 -2.75 21.57
CA ALA A 325 -1.80 -2.29 22.83
C ALA A 325 -1.04 -3.42 23.55
N ALA A 326 -1.61 -4.63 23.60
CA ALA A 326 -0.95 -5.80 24.19
C ALA A 326 0.33 -6.18 23.40
N ARG A 327 0.26 -6.18 22.09
CA ARG A 327 1.42 -6.41 21.21
C ARG A 327 2.52 -5.37 21.44
N ASP A 328 2.17 -4.09 21.44
CA ASP A 328 3.12 -3.01 21.62
C ASP A 328 3.73 -3.01 23.04
N ALA A 329 2.96 -3.42 24.05
CA ALA A 329 3.48 -3.64 25.41
C ALA A 329 4.51 -4.79 25.42
N ARG A 330 4.25 -5.90 24.71
CA ARG A 330 5.22 -7.00 24.54
C ARG A 330 6.49 -6.51 23.87
N TYR A 331 6.39 -5.79 22.77
CA TYR A 331 7.58 -5.24 22.06
C TYR A 331 8.39 -4.31 22.96
N ARG A 332 7.73 -3.44 23.76
CA ARG A 332 8.45 -2.59 24.71
C ARG A 332 9.16 -3.42 25.77
N ALA A 333 8.50 -4.45 26.32
CA ALA A 333 9.09 -5.33 27.30
C ALA A 333 10.32 -6.07 26.76
N GLU A 334 10.25 -6.59 25.54
CA GLU A 334 11.32 -7.39 24.95
C GLU A 334 12.46 -6.54 24.37
N LEU A 335 12.12 -5.48 23.62
CA LEU A 335 13.09 -4.76 22.77
C LEU A 335 13.56 -3.43 23.39
N ILE A 336 12.81 -2.87 24.36
CA ILE A 336 13.15 -1.59 24.99
C ILE A 336 13.58 -1.79 26.44
N THR A 337 12.79 -2.44 27.28
CA THR A 337 13.09 -2.55 28.73
C THR A 337 13.83 -3.83 29.10
N GLY A 338 13.61 -4.91 28.39
CA GLY A 338 14.29 -6.19 28.59
C GLY A 338 15.77 -6.17 28.20
N ARG A 339 16.46 -7.30 28.38
CA ARG A 339 17.86 -7.46 27.94
C ARG A 339 17.91 -7.55 26.41
N THR A 340 18.75 -6.75 25.80
CA THR A 340 18.81 -6.62 24.34
C THR A 340 20.24 -6.71 23.82
N LEU A 341 20.37 -7.03 22.54
CA LEU A 341 21.59 -6.81 21.75
C LEU A 341 21.30 -5.72 20.73
N ARG A 342 22.11 -4.65 20.79
CA ARG A 342 22.04 -3.52 19.85
C ARG A 342 23.13 -3.64 18.81
N LEU A 343 22.73 -3.58 17.53
CA LEU A 343 23.57 -3.71 16.34
C LEU A 343 23.54 -2.37 15.58
N PRO A 344 24.64 -1.60 15.50
CA PRO A 344 24.66 -0.37 14.72
C PRO A 344 24.47 -0.64 13.23
N MET A 345 23.67 0.18 12.56
CA MET A 345 23.38 0.09 11.13
C MET A 345 24.23 1.12 10.38
N ARG A 346 25.47 0.73 10.05
CA ARG A 346 26.40 1.48 9.21
C ARG A 346 26.83 0.58 8.06
N ASP A 347 26.88 1.11 6.85
CA ASP A 347 27.28 0.37 5.63
C ASP A 347 26.54 -0.97 5.52
N PHE A 348 25.23 -0.94 5.73
CA PHE A 348 24.39 -2.12 5.85
C PHE A 348 23.62 -2.41 4.57
N ARG A 349 23.25 -3.68 4.42
CA ARG A 349 22.22 -4.16 3.49
C ARG A 349 21.09 -4.77 4.27
N ILE A 350 19.87 -4.49 3.88
CA ILE A 350 18.66 -4.99 4.55
C ILE A 350 17.68 -5.62 3.54
N GLY A 351 17.13 -6.77 3.90
CA GLY A 351 16.02 -7.40 3.19
C GLY A 351 14.90 -7.69 4.18
N PHE A 352 13.67 -7.29 3.87
CA PHE A 352 12.51 -7.50 4.73
C PHE A 352 11.22 -7.54 3.92
N ASN A 353 10.14 -8.04 4.52
CA ASN A 353 8.79 -7.96 3.97
C ASN A 353 8.10 -6.69 4.50
N PRO A 354 7.82 -5.69 3.68
CA PRO A 354 7.21 -4.44 4.13
C PRO A 354 5.80 -4.63 4.73
N ASN A 355 5.10 -5.71 4.35
CA ASN A 355 3.77 -6.02 4.90
C ASN A 355 3.81 -6.54 6.35
N GLU A 356 4.99 -6.86 6.87
CA GLU A 356 5.20 -7.40 8.21
C GLU A 356 5.91 -6.41 9.12
N VAL A 357 6.04 -5.16 8.67
CA VAL A 357 6.65 -4.08 9.46
C VAL A 357 5.59 -3.40 10.30
N GLN A 358 5.86 -3.24 11.59
CA GLN A 358 4.92 -2.63 12.53
C GLN A 358 5.57 -1.46 13.26
N ARG A 359 4.95 -0.29 13.18
CA ARG A 359 5.45 0.90 13.87
C ARG A 359 5.30 0.75 15.39
N LEU A 360 6.33 1.11 16.14
CA LEU A 360 6.35 1.14 17.59
C LEU A 360 6.62 2.56 18.10
N ASP A 361 5.59 3.41 18.07
CA ASP A 361 5.63 4.80 18.56
C ASP A 361 6.89 5.60 18.12
N ARG A 362 7.54 6.24 19.12
CA ARG A 362 8.79 7.00 18.95
C ARG A 362 10.03 6.11 18.77
N TYR A 363 9.93 4.83 19.03
CA TYR A 363 11.09 3.95 19.06
C TYR A 363 11.56 3.50 17.68
N GLY A 364 10.67 3.43 16.70
CA GLY A 364 11.00 2.97 15.35
C GLY A 364 9.98 1.99 14.81
N SER A 365 10.46 0.97 14.11
CA SER A 365 9.61 -0.08 13.52
C SER A 365 10.12 -1.48 13.88
N VAL A 366 9.20 -2.36 14.17
CA VAL A 366 9.46 -3.78 14.46
C VAL A 366 9.28 -4.59 13.20
N TYR A 367 10.27 -5.42 12.91
CA TYR A 367 10.38 -6.28 11.74
C TYR A 367 10.33 -7.75 12.19
N HIS A 368 9.39 -8.51 11.69
CA HIS A 368 9.23 -9.94 12.03
C HIS A 368 10.13 -10.86 11.21
N HIS A 369 10.35 -10.51 9.93
CA HIS A 369 11.26 -11.22 9.03
C HIS A 369 12.21 -10.19 8.42
N VAL A 370 13.46 -10.21 8.87
CA VAL A 370 14.47 -9.28 8.37
C VAL A 370 15.83 -9.94 8.32
N ASN A 371 16.57 -9.65 7.25
CA ASN A 371 17.96 -10.01 7.09
C ASN A 371 18.78 -8.73 7.00
N VAL A 372 19.81 -8.60 7.84
CA VAL A 372 20.71 -7.46 7.82
C VAL A 372 22.14 -7.95 7.76
N SER A 373 22.92 -7.39 6.85
CA SER A 373 24.38 -7.57 6.81
C SER A 373 25.08 -6.22 6.91
N ALA A 374 26.13 -6.17 7.71
CA ALA A 374 26.92 -4.97 7.97
C ALA A 374 28.36 -5.38 8.34
N PRO A 375 29.31 -4.46 8.56
CA PRO A 375 30.68 -4.81 8.91
C PRO A 375 30.83 -5.74 10.12
N TRP A 376 29.87 -5.71 11.05
CA TRP A 376 29.87 -6.58 12.23
C TRP A 376 29.44 -8.03 11.94
N GLY A 377 28.87 -8.32 10.76
CA GLY A 377 28.40 -9.67 10.38
C GLY A 377 27.03 -9.69 9.73
N SER A 378 26.29 -10.76 9.94
CA SER A 378 24.94 -10.93 9.40
C SER A 378 23.95 -11.40 10.45
N LEU A 379 22.77 -10.75 10.50
CA LEU A 379 21.63 -11.12 11.33
C LEU A 379 20.49 -11.62 10.44
N VAL A 380 19.90 -12.73 10.84
CA VAL A 380 18.69 -13.30 10.22
C VAL A 380 17.62 -13.44 11.31
N VAL A 381 16.48 -12.79 11.10
CA VAL A 381 15.29 -12.92 11.98
C VAL A 381 14.21 -13.64 11.19
N THR A 382 13.76 -14.79 11.69
CA THR A 382 12.79 -15.67 10.99
C THR A 382 11.50 -15.90 11.78
N HIS A 383 11.57 -15.91 13.11
CA HIS A 383 10.43 -16.16 14.01
C HIS A 383 10.51 -15.28 15.27
N GLY A 384 11.14 -14.11 15.15
CA GLY A 384 11.35 -13.18 16.24
C GLY A 384 11.00 -11.76 15.83
N ASP A 385 11.43 -10.83 16.66
CA ASP A 385 11.18 -9.42 16.50
C ASP A 385 12.50 -8.65 16.53
N ALA A 386 12.71 -7.76 15.57
CA ALA A 386 13.82 -6.81 15.55
C ALA A 386 13.28 -5.38 15.46
N LEU A 387 13.68 -4.51 16.38
CA LEU A 387 13.38 -3.10 16.33
C LEU A 387 14.46 -2.36 15.55
N ILE A 388 14.09 -1.63 14.52
CA ILE A 388 14.99 -0.69 13.82
C ILE A 388 14.58 0.73 14.19
N ASP A 389 15.57 1.53 14.62
CA ASP A 389 15.37 2.93 14.99
C ASP A 389 14.82 3.74 13.81
N ARG A 390 14.13 4.85 14.08
CA ARG A 390 13.50 5.69 13.03
C ARG A 390 14.47 6.20 11.97
N ASP A 391 15.70 6.46 12.37
CA ASP A 391 16.79 6.99 11.54
C ASP A 391 17.69 5.89 10.96
N PHE A 392 17.28 4.63 11.13
CA PHE A 392 18.10 3.47 10.75
C PHE A 392 19.51 3.45 11.38
N SER A 393 19.69 4.09 12.53
CA SER A 393 21.00 4.14 13.21
C SER A 393 21.37 2.82 13.86
N ALA A 394 20.40 2.04 14.31
CA ALA A 394 20.63 0.72 14.90
C ALA A 394 19.43 -0.21 14.77
N LEU A 395 19.74 -1.50 14.89
CA LEU A 395 18.80 -2.59 15.04
C LEU A 395 18.97 -3.20 16.43
N THR A 396 17.85 -3.55 17.08
CA THR A 396 17.83 -4.14 18.43
C THR A 396 17.03 -5.44 18.40
N VAL A 397 17.58 -6.50 19.00
CA VAL A 397 16.91 -7.80 19.22
C VAL A 397 16.95 -8.17 20.71
N ALA A 398 16.00 -8.98 21.15
CA ALA A 398 16.00 -9.51 22.52
C ALA A 398 17.20 -10.45 22.73
N ALA A 399 17.88 -10.32 23.88
CA ALA A 399 19.06 -11.10 24.27
C ALA A 399 18.93 -11.63 25.71
N PRO A 400 18.05 -12.60 25.97
CA PRO A 400 17.72 -13.04 27.32
C PRO A 400 18.83 -13.82 28.01
N ALA A 401 19.75 -14.43 27.25
CA ALA A 401 20.83 -15.27 27.75
C ALA A 401 22.22 -14.67 27.47
N PRO A 402 23.28 -15.11 28.13
CA PRO A 402 24.64 -14.75 27.77
C PRO A 402 24.95 -15.09 26.30
N LEU A 403 25.62 -14.16 25.62
CA LEU A 403 25.97 -14.29 24.22
C LEU A 403 27.47 -14.61 24.10
N THR A 404 27.81 -15.82 23.64
CA THR A 404 29.20 -16.27 23.50
C THR A 404 29.42 -16.98 22.15
N GLY A 405 30.58 -16.79 21.57
CA GLY A 405 30.97 -17.43 20.31
C GLY A 405 30.70 -16.57 19.06
N PRO A 406 31.15 -17.03 17.89
CA PRO A 406 31.02 -16.31 16.63
C PRO A 406 29.63 -16.40 15.98
N LYS A 407 28.85 -17.41 16.37
CA LYS A 407 27.46 -17.58 15.93
C LYS A 407 26.55 -17.63 17.14
N LEU A 408 25.59 -16.74 17.17
CA LEU A 408 24.73 -16.49 18.30
C LEU A 408 23.27 -16.76 17.92
N HIS A 409 22.52 -17.27 18.87
CA HIS A 409 21.08 -17.54 18.70
C HIS A 409 20.31 -16.86 19.80
N GLY A 410 19.20 -16.24 19.42
CA GLY A 410 18.22 -15.68 20.34
C GLY A 410 16.80 -16.05 19.94
N PRO A 411 15.79 -15.47 20.58
CA PRO A 411 14.39 -15.74 20.29
C PRO A 411 14.07 -15.38 18.83
N GLY A 412 14.04 -16.41 17.95
CA GLY A 412 13.70 -16.29 16.53
C GLY A 412 14.72 -15.57 15.65
N TRP A 413 15.97 -15.40 16.11
CA TRP A 413 17.04 -14.80 15.32
C TRP A 413 18.37 -15.56 15.44
N THR A 414 19.19 -15.42 14.42
CA THR A 414 20.56 -15.91 14.36
C THR A 414 21.50 -14.79 13.91
N LEU A 415 22.57 -14.56 14.66
CA LEU A 415 23.62 -13.60 14.33
C LEU A 415 24.93 -14.35 14.09
N THR A 416 25.55 -14.13 12.94
CA THR A 416 26.92 -14.58 12.62
C THR A 416 27.83 -13.37 12.63
N LEU A 417 28.84 -13.37 13.51
CA LEU A 417 29.79 -12.27 13.65
C LEU A 417 30.92 -12.37 12.61
N SER A 418 31.31 -11.23 12.06
CA SER A 418 32.54 -11.11 11.26
C SER A 418 33.79 -11.29 12.14
N SER A 419 34.91 -11.68 11.53
CA SER A 419 36.22 -11.77 12.23
C SER A 419 36.58 -10.43 12.90
N GLY A 420 37.03 -10.48 14.16
CA GLY A 420 37.35 -9.31 14.94
C GLY A 420 36.16 -8.59 15.60
N THR A 421 34.91 -8.94 15.27
CA THR A 421 33.74 -8.41 15.96
C THR A 421 33.59 -9.03 17.34
N ARG A 422 33.30 -8.20 18.33
CA ARG A 422 33.10 -8.63 19.74
C ARG A 422 31.77 -8.11 20.28
N ILE A 423 31.15 -8.90 21.15
CA ILE A 423 30.02 -8.48 21.97
C ILE A 423 30.58 -7.85 23.25
N VAL A 424 30.06 -6.68 23.58
CA VAL A 424 30.42 -5.93 24.78
C VAL A 424 29.17 -5.51 25.54
N PRO A 425 29.24 -5.28 26.85
CA PRO A 425 28.14 -4.66 27.59
C PRO A 425 27.75 -3.33 26.96
N ASP A 426 26.44 -3.09 26.82
CA ASP A 426 25.95 -1.79 26.33
C ASP A 426 26.04 -0.75 27.48
N ARG A 427 26.90 0.24 27.32
CA ARG A 427 27.09 1.32 28.30
C ARG A 427 25.84 2.19 28.49
N ARG A 428 24.91 2.18 27.51
CA ARG A 428 23.66 2.96 27.56
C ARG A 428 22.55 2.24 28.30
N LYS A 429 22.67 0.90 28.42
CA LYS A 429 21.61 0.06 28.99
C LYS A 429 22.22 -1.09 29.79
N PRO A 430 22.29 -0.99 31.15
CA PRO A 430 22.81 -2.04 32.00
C PRO A 430 22.14 -3.39 31.75
N GLY A 431 22.94 -4.45 31.70
CA GLY A 431 22.47 -5.82 31.42
C GLY A 431 22.20 -6.15 29.95
N SER A 432 22.33 -5.19 29.06
CA SER A 432 22.23 -5.37 27.61
C SER A 432 23.59 -5.39 26.93
N TYR A 433 23.61 -5.69 25.63
CA TYR A 433 24.81 -5.88 24.83
C TYR A 433 24.81 -4.98 23.59
N ALA A 434 26.00 -4.67 23.12
CA ALA A 434 26.28 -4.05 21.85
C ALA A 434 27.43 -4.78 21.13
N VAL A 435 27.64 -4.50 19.86
CA VAL A 435 28.78 -5.02 19.12
C VAL A 435 29.83 -3.94 18.87
N THR A 436 31.09 -4.34 18.85
CA THR A 436 32.24 -3.53 18.42
C THR A 436 33.01 -4.31 17.37
N TRP A 437 33.51 -3.64 16.33
CA TRP A 437 34.36 -4.21 15.29
C TRP A 437 35.48 -3.27 14.94
N PRO A 438 36.60 -3.76 14.38
CA PRO A 438 37.72 -2.91 13.97
C PRO A 438 37.26 -1.90 12.91
N ALA A 439 37.70 -0.66 13.02
CA ALA A 439 37.51 0.33 11.94
C ALA A 439 38.18 -0.17 10.66
N ALA A 440 37.52 -0.03 9.51
CA ALA A 440 38.12 -0.30 8.22
C ALA A 440 39.33 0.65 8.03
N GLY A 441 40.57 0.12 8.17
CA GLY A 441 41.79 0.92 7.97
C GLY A 441 42.91 0.69 8.97
N SER A 442 42.82 -0.22 9.94
CA SER A 442 43.95 -0.56 10.84
C SER A 442 44.56 -1.92 10.43
N ARG A 443 45.17 -1.97 9.26
CA ARG A 443 46.22 -2.94 8.90
C ARG A 443 47.37 -2.19 8.31
#